data_e9d3a74436d2aecc42d15cf8531b0c4c
#
_entry.id   e9d3a74436d2aecc42d15cf8531b0c4c
#
_cell.length_a   1.000
_cell.length_b   1.000
_cell.length_c   1.000
_cell.angle_alpha   90.00
_cell.angle_beta   90.00
_cell.angle_gamma   90.00
#
_symmetry.space_group_name_H-M   'P 1'
#
loop_
_entity.id
_entity.type
_entity.pdbx_description
1 polymer ?
#
loop_
_entity_poly.entity_id
_entity_poly.type
_entity_poly.pdbx_seq_one_letter_code
_entity_poly.pdbx_strand_id
1 'polypeptide(L)'
;MHGVYVTLVVIYEIIKVVAIIHVLIDNRQPVKTMAWAMVIYFVPVVGLVLYLFFGINTRRDKLISQRSLDQLTRRSMLGFVDQNDMQVPERYKQMVELFVNDNLALPFNNNKVELFTNGYTFFLSLIADMGRARHHIHMDVYIFEDDALGRLIRDVLIDKARQGVEVRVIYDDVGSWSTNNEFFEQLRDGGVEVSAFLPVRFPQFARKVNYRNHRKIFIIDGEVGYVGGFNIATRYVKGRDGMSWRDTMVRLTGNGVYGIQSTFLIDWYFVDRTMISSRQYYPPVDTSLASKCISQMVNGSPSSPYPSIMHGYVRALIEAQRYVYIQTPYFMPTEAVLVAMKTAAMGGVDVRLMVPRKGDAHVVAWASRTYLREIIDAGVKVYMYSGGFLHSKVLVADDCIATCGSTNVDFRSFENNFESNVFFYDTDTAVRFRKMFEVDITSSILLNDLPLERLQVSFFARLWESVTRLLAPVM
;
A
#
# COMPACT_ATOMS: atom_id res chain seq x y z
N MET A 1 -11.52 -14.62 -50.68
CA MET A 1 -11.72 -13.70 -49.52
C MET A 1 -12.77 -14.22 -48.54
N HIS A 2 -13.95 -14.71 -48.96
CA HIS A 2 -14.99 -15.19 -48.04
C HIS A 2 -14.54 -16.36 -47.14
N GLY A 3 -13.83 -17.37 -47.68
CA GLY A 3 -13.30 -18.50 -46.89
C GLY A 3 -12.29 -18.10 -45.80
N VAL A 4 -11.40 -17.14 -46.09
CA VAL A 4 -10.42 -16.64 -45.12
C VAL A 4 -11.13 -15.91 -43.98
N TYR A 5 -12.14 -15.08 -44.28
CA TYR A 5 -12.93 -14.38 -43.27
C TYR A 5 -13.67 -15.38 -42.32
N VAL A 6 -14.32 -16.38 -42.87
CA VAL A 6 -15.01 -17.41 -42.08
C VAL A 6 -14.02 -18.16 -41.19
N THR A 7 -12.83 -18.51 -41.69
CA THR A 7 -11.79 -19.18 -40.91
C THR A 7 -11.31 -18.30 -39.76
N LEU A 8 -11.09 -17.01 -39.99
CA LEU A 8 -10.68 -16.08 -38.93
C LEU A 8 -11.74 -15.91 -37.84
N VAL A 9 -13.02 -15.84 -38.22
CA VAL A 9 -14.13 -15.77 -37.27
C VAL A 9 -14.19 -17.03 -36.42
N VAL A 10 -14.07 -18.21 -37.02
CA VAL A 10 -14.10 -19.50 -36.29
C VAL A 10 -12.91 -19.59 -35.32
N ILE A 11 -11.71 -19.20 -35.75
CA ILE A 11 -10.54 -19.18 -34.88
C ILE A 11 -10.77 -18.23 -33.70
N TYR A 12 -11.29 -17.03 -33.94
CA TYR A 12 -11.61 -16.06 -32.90
C TYR A 12 -12.62 -16.62 -31.88
N GLU A 13 -13.70 -17.26 -32.33
CA GLU A 13 -14.70 -17.87 -31.44
C GLU A 13 -14.08 -18.97 -30.56
N ILE A 14 -13.21 -19.80 -31.14
CA ILE A 14 -12.49 -20.83 -30.40
C ILE A 14 -11.60 -20.17 -29.31
N ILE A 15 -10.84 -19.16 -29.67
CA ILE A 15 -9.97 -18.42 -28.71
C ILE A 15 -10.82 -17.81 -27.58
N LYS A 16 -11.96 -17.19 -27.91
CA LYS A 16 -12.90 -16.61 -26.95
C LYS A 16 -13.43 -17.66 -25.98
N VAL A 17 -13.87 -18.81 -26.46
CA VAL A 17 -14.37 -19.91 -25.61
C VAL A 17 -13.24 -20.44 -24.70
N VAL A 18 -12.05 -20.66 -25.24
CA VAL A 18 -10.88 -21.10 -24.46
C VAL A 18 -10.53 -20.07 -23.38
N ALA A 19 -10.56 -18.76 -23.70
CA ALA A 19 -10.32 -17.70 -22.72
C ALA A 19 -11.37 -17.69 -21.61
N ILE A 20 -12.66 -17.87 -21.93
CA ILE A 20 -13.73 -17.94 -20.92
C ILE A 20 -13.53 -19.17 -20.02
N ILE A 21 -13.20 -20.32 -20.59
CA ILE A 21 -12.90 -21.54 -19.80
C ILE A 21 -11.70 -21.27 -18.88
N HIS A 22 -10.65 -20.62 -19.38
CA HIS A 22 -9.49 -20.26 -18.58
C HIS A 22 -9.88 -19.32 -17.41
N VAL A 23 -10.73 -18.32 -17.66
CA VAL A 23 -11.26 -17.42 -16.61
C VAL A 23 -12.01 -18.21 -15.54
N LEU A 24 -12.87 -19.16 -15.94
CA LEU A 24 -13.65 -19.99 -15.02
C LEU A 24 -12.78 -20.88 -14.14
N ILE A 25 -11.70 -21.45 -14.69
CA ILE A 25 -10.80 -22.35 -13.96
C ILE A 25 -9.84 -21.58 -13.03
N ASP A 26 -9.39 -20.40 -13.46
CA ASP A 26 -8.27 -19.70 -12.82
C ASP A 26 -8.72 -18.65 -11.78
N ASN A 27 -9.97 -18.21 -11.86
CA ASN A 27 -10.46 -17.11 -11.00
C ASN A 27 -11.27 -17.66 -9.82
N ARG A 28 -10.77 -17.43 -8.59
CA ARG A 28 -11.40 -17.88 -7.34
C ARG A 28 -12.53 -16.98 -6.84
N GLN A 29 -12.64 -15.75 -7.35
CA GLN A 29 -13.70 -14.81 -6.96
C GLN A 29 -14.82 -14.83 -8.00
N PRO A 30 -16.02 -15.37 -7.67
CA PRO A 30 -17.10 -15.51 -8.62
C PRO A 30 -17.48 -14.21 -9.37
N VAL A 31 -17.48 -13.07 -8.64
CA VAL A 31 -17.83 -11.77 -9.21
C VAL A 31 -16.81 -11.34 -10.28
N LYS A 32 -15.51 -11.48 -10.01
CA LYS A 32 -14.45 -11.17 -11.00
C LYS A 32 -14.50 -12.12 -12.20
N THR A 33 -14.74 -13.40 -11.94
CA THR A 33 -14.90 -14.41 -12.99
C THR A 33 -16.05 -14.04 -13.95
N MET A 34 -17.22 -13.70 -13.39
CA MET A 34 -18.36 -13.26 -14.18
C MET A 34 -18.08 -11.96 -14.94
N ALA A 35 -17.46 -10.98 -14.31
CA ALA A 35 -17.11 -9.70 -14.95
C ALA A 35 -16.20 -9.92 -16.16
N TRP A 36 -15.13 -10.72 -16.02
CA TRP A 36 -14.24 -11.04 -17.14
C TRP A 36 -14.91 -11.86 -18.22
N ALA A 37 -15.72 -12.85 -17.87
CA ALA A 37 -16.48 -13.62 -18.85
C ALA A 37 -17.41 -12.71 -19.66
N MET A 38 -18.11 -11.75 -19.02
CA MET A 38 -18.94 -10.77 -19.72
C MET A 38 -18.11 -9.85 -20.62
N VAL A 39 -16.98 -9.32 -20.13
CA VAL A 39 -16.11 -8.43 -20.92
C VAL A 39 -15.60 -9.16 -22.17
N ILE A 40 -15.12 -10.41 -22.03
CA ILE A 40 -14.65 -11.21 -23.17
C ILE A 40 -15.79 -11.50 -24.16
N TYR A 41 -17.01 -11.75 -23.66
CA TYR A 41 -18.14 -12.09 -24.49
C TYR A 41 -18.74 -10.88 -25.24
N PHE A 42 -18.98 -9.76 -24.54
CA PHE A 42 -19.69 -8.59 -25.08
C PHE A 42 -18.78 -7.54 -25.73
N VAL A 43 -17.47 -7.55 -25.45
CA VAL A 43 -16.51 -6.62 -26.05
C VAL A 43 -15.50 -7.40 -26.92
N PRO A 44 -15.86 -7.73 -28.17
CA PRO A 44 -15.04 -8.56 -29.02
C PRO A 44 -13.64 -7.98 -29.23
N VAL A 45 -12.61 -8.82 -29.30
CA VAL A 45 -11.20 -8.50 -29.49
C VAL A 45 -10.64 -7.66 -28.34
N VAL A 46 -11.20 -6.46 -28.08
CA VAL A 46 -10.75 -5.56 -27.01
C VAL A 46 -10.88 -6.21 -25.64
N GLY A 47 -11.99 -6.90 -25.37
CA GLY A 47 -12.19 -7.62 -24.10
C GLY A 47 -11.17 -8.73 -23.88
N LEU A 48 -10.82 -9.46 -24.95
CA LEU A 48 -9.76 -10.47 -24.88
C LEU A 48 -8.39 -9.85 -24.60
N VAL A 49 -8.07 -8.75 -25.29
CA VAL A 49 -6.84 -8.00 -25.06
C VAL A 49 -6.79 -7.47 -23.62
N LEU A 50 -7.85 -6.84 -23.14
CA LEU A 50 -7.95 -6.39 -21.75
C LEU A 50 -7.77 -7.53 -20.75
N TYR A 51 -8.38 -8.69 -21.01
CA TYR A 51 -8.19 -9.86 -20.16
C TYR A 51 -6.73 -10.34 -20.11
N LEU A 52 -6.05 -10.37 -21.24
CA LEU A 52 -4.62 -10.76 -21.31
C LEU A 52 -3.73 -9.80 -20.51
N PHE A 53 -4.08 -8.51 -20.46
CA PHE A 53 -3.32 -7.49 -19.73
C PHE A 53 -3.68 -7.39 -18.24
N PHE A 54 -4.96 -7.53 -17.90
CA PHE A 54 -5.48 -7.20 -16.57
C PHE A 54 -6.18 -8.35 -15.86
N GLY A 55 -6.58 -9.39 -16.61
CA GLY A 55 -7.43 -10.46 -16.09
C GLY A 55 -6.71 -11.73 -15.63
N ILE A 56 -5.49 -11.98 -16.11
CA ILE A 56 -4.74 -13.21 -15.78
C ILE A 56 -4.27 -13.16 -14.31
N ASN A 57 -4.68 -14.18 -13.56
CA ASN A 57 -4.31 -14.31 -12.16
C ASN A 57 -2.93 -14.96 -12.03
N THR A 58 -1.92 -14.18 -11.65
CA THR A 58 -0.56 -14.66 -11.42
C THR A 58 -0.31 -15.13 -9.98
N ARG A 59 -1.34 -15.24 -9.13
CA ARG A 59 -1.21 -15.78 -7.76
C ARG A 59 -0.62 -17.19 -7.73
N ARG A 60 -0.73 -17.94 -8.83
CA ARG A 60 -0.11 -19.26 -8.99
C ARG A 60 1.38 -19.18 -9.35
N ASP A 61 1.81 -18.08 -9.95
CA ASP A 61 3.23 -17.85 -10.20
C ASP A 61 3.89 -17.51 -8.86
N LYS A 62 4.45 -18.50 -8.19
CA LYS A 62 5.24 -18.28 -6.97
C LYS A 62 6.41 -17.37 -7.31
N LEU A 63 6.21 -16.06 -7.18
CA LEU A 63 7.19 -15.04 -7.51
C LEU A 63 8.49 -15.21 -6.70
N ILE A 64 8.34 -15.71 -5.46
CA ILE A 64 9.44 -16.15 -4.59
C ILE A 64 9.10 -17.57 -4.13
N SER A 65 10.09 -18.48 -4.13
CA SER A 65 9.85 -19.81 -3.59
C SER A 65 9.57 -19.71 -2.10
N GLN A 66 8.60 -20.49 -1.59
CA GLN A 66 8.29 -20.52 -0.16
C GLN A 66 9.56 -20.84 0.67
N ARG A 67 10.45 -21.70 0.15
CA ARG A 67 11.73 -22.00 0.79
C ARG A 67 12.64 -20.77 0.92
N SER A 68 12.73 -19.95 -0.14
CA SER A 68 13.56 -18.74 -0.09
C SER A 68 12.97 -17.69 0.85
N LEU A 69 11.64 -17.55 0.87
CA LEU A 69 10.95 -16.67 1.81
C LEU A 69 11.19 -17.13 3.25
N ASP A 70 10.99 -18.42 3.54
CA ASP A 70 11.24 -19.01 4.86
C ASP A 70 12.71 -18.86 5.29
N GLN A 71 13.66 -19.02 4.37
CA GLN A 71 15.08 -18.83 4.66
C GLN A 71 15.43 -17.37 4.95
N LEU A 72 14.91 -16.42 4.17
CA LEU A 72 15.11 -14.98 4.41
C LEU A 72 14.48 -14.55 5.72
N THR A 73 13.26 -14.98 5.99
CA THR A 73 12.53 -14.64 7.22
C THR A 73 13.13 -15.36 8.43
N ARG A 74 13.35 -16.67 8.36
CA ARG A 74 13.87 -17.45 9.48
C ARG A 74 15.31 -17.15 9.81
N ARG A 75 16.22 -17.04 8.83
CA ARG A 75 17.64 -16.75 9.10
C ARG A 75 17.88 -15.35 9.65
N SER A 76 17.10 -14.37 9.20
CA SER A 76 17.22 -13.00 9.70
C SER A 76 16.48 -12.76 11.02
N MET A 77 15.36 -13.47 11.26
CA MET A 77 14.51 -13.23 12.45
C MET A 77 14.69 -14.23 13.59
N LEU A 78 15.07 -15.51 13.33
CA LEU A 78 15.17 -16.54 14.37
C LEU A 78 16.23 -16.22 15.43
N GLY A 79 17.36 -15.59 15.06
CA GLY A 79 18.34 -15.15 16.03
C GLY A 79 17.85 -14.05 16.98
N PHE A 80 16.70 -13.42 16.64
CA PHE A 80 16.06 -12.38 17.44
C PHE A 80 14.87 -12.93 18.28
N VAL A 81 14.09 -13.85 17.71
CA VAL A 81 12.93 -14.46 18.40
C VAL A 81 13.35 -15.26 19.61
N ASP A 82 14.49 -15.97 19.57
CA ASP A 82 15.02 -16.73 20.70
C ASP A 82 15.50 -15.86 21.89
N GLN A 83 15.61 -14.54 21.68
CA GLN A 83 16.08 -13.61 22.73
C GLN A 83 14.98 -12.81 23.42
N ASN A 84 13.74 -12.83 22.92
CA ASN A 84 12.64 -12.02 23.47
C ASN A 84 11.41 -12.88 23.81
N ASP A 85 11.29 -13.23 25.07
CA ASP A 85 10.04 -13.71 25.69
C ASP A 85 9.05 -12.52 25.80
N MET A 86 8.61 -12.00 24.63
CA MET A 86 7.76 -10.82 24.59
C MET A 86 6.32 -11.21 24.93
N GLN A 87 5.86 -10.74 26.10
CA GLN A 87 4.46 -10.89 26.48
C GLN A 87 3.61 -9.86 25.74
N VAL A 88 2.82 -10.34 24.77
CA VAL A 88 1.79 -9.53 24.12
C VAL A 88 0.58 -9.42 25.07
N PRO A 89 0.12 -8.20 25.41
CA PRO A 89 -1.09 -8.02 26.21
C PRO A 89 -2.29 -8.76 25.58
N GLU A 90 -3.13 -9.40 26.40
CA GLU A 90 -4.23 -10.25 25.95
C GLU A 90 -5.15 -9.58 24.93
N ARG A 91 -5.43 -8.28 25.12
CA ARG A 91 -6.26 -7.47 24.19
C ARG A 91 -5.74 -7.38 22.76
N TYR A 92 -4.44 -7.63 22.53
CA TYR A 92 -3.83 -7.55 21.20
C TYR A 92 -3.49 -8.92 20.62
N LYS A 93 -3.55 -9.96 21.45
CA LYS A 93 -3.05 -11.30 21.14
C LYS A 93 -3.63 -11.86 19.85
N GLN A 94 -4.94 -11.78 19.68
CA GLN A 94 -5.60 -12.32 18.50
C GLN A 94 -5.23 -11.58 17.20
N MET A 95 -5.03 -10.25 17.26
CA MET A 95 -4.56 -9.48 16.10
C MET A 95 -3.10 -9.82 15.78
N VAL A 96 -2.25 -9.92 16.80
CA VAL A 96 -0.84 -10.29 16.65
C VAL A 96 -0.71 -11.70 16.08
N GLU A 97 -1.44 -12.66 16.61
CA GLU A 97 -1.45 -14.05 16.12
C GLU A 97 -1.97 -14.15 14.68
N LEU A 98 -3.00 -13.38 14.32
CA LEU A 98 -3.49 -13.30 12.94
C LEU A 98 -2.35 -12.98 11.99
N PHE A 99 -1.57 -11.94 12.26
CA PHE A 99 -0.47 -11.53 11.37
C PHE A 99 0.75 -12.45 11.41
N VAL A 100 1.03 -13.08 12.54
CA VAL A 100 2.07 -14.12 12.62
C VAL A 100 1.70 -15.32 11.74
N ASN A 101 0.46 -15.77 11.80
CA ASN A 101 0.00 -16.96 11.08
C ASN A 101 -0.24 -16.68 9.58
N ASP A 102 -0.73 -15.49 9.26
CA ASP A 102 -1.12 -15.10 7.91
C ASP A 102 0.06 -14.55 7.09
N ASN A 103 0.98 -13.83 7.72
CA ASN A 103 2.01 -13.04 7.06
C ASN A 103 3.44 -13.28 7.56
N LEU A 104 3.63 -14.13 8.58
CA LEU A 104 4.90 -14.27 9.32
C LEU A 104 5.39 -12.92 9.88
N ALA A 105 4.50 -11.96 10.10
CA ALA A 105 4.83 -10.68 10.68
C ALA A 105 5.06 -10.81 12.18
N LEU A 106 6.32 -10.77 12.59
CA LEU A 106 6.67 -10.87 14.02
C LEU A 106 6.37 -9.53 14.73
N PRO A 107 5.84 -9.58 15.95
CA PRO A 107 5.72 -8.39 16.78
C PRO A 107 7.07 -8.00 17.39
N PHE A 108 7.30 -6.68 17.48
CA PHE A 108 8.50 -6.10 18.08
C PHE A 108 8.11 -5.03 19.09
N ASN A 109 8.71 -5.07 20.27
CA ASN A 109 8.51 -4.08 21.34
C ASN A 109 9.61 -3.00 21.33
N ASN A 110 9.57 -2.10 22.32
CA ASN A 110 10.56 -1.07 22.56
C ASN A 110 10.76 -0.15 21.35
N ASN A 111 9.65 0.37 20.81
CA ASN A 111 9.67 1.26 19.65
C ASN A 111 9.36 2.71 20.05
N LYS A 112 10.08 3.65 19.47
CA LYS A 112 9.70 5.06 19.44
C LYS A 112 9.12 5.37 18.06
N VAL A 113 7.95 6.01 18.05
CA VAL A 113 7.18 6.33 16.85
C VAL A 113 7.11 7.86 16.71
N GLU A 114 7.46 8.40 15.55
CA GLU A 114 7.29 9.80 15.19
C GLU A 114 6.40 9.91 13.95
N LEU A 115 5.48 10.88 13.94
CA LEU A 115 4.51 11.06 12.85
C LEU A 115 4.84 12.32 12.06
N PHE A 116 4.87 12.20 10.73
CA PHE A 116 4.97 13.31 9.79
C PHE A 116 3.71 13.39 8.96
N THR A 117 3.13 14.57 8.87
CA THR A 117 1.88 14.84 8.16
C THR A 117 2.06 15.70 6.92
N ASN A 118 3.26 16.23 6.72
CA ASN A 118 3.63 17.03 5.55
C ASN A 118 5.01 16.65 5.02
N GLY A 119 5.22 16.82 3.73
CA GLY A 119 6.45 16.41 3.07
C GLY A 119 7.68 17.20 3.51
N TYR A 120 7.52 18.48 3.86
CA TYR A 120 8.66 19.31 4.25
C TYR A 120 9.36 18.76 5.49
N THR A 121 8.62 18.54 6.58
CA THR A 121 9.19 18.00 7.82
C THR A 121 9.69 16.56 7.67
N PHE A 122 8.98 15.75 6.87
CA PHE A 122 9.40 14.39 6.57
C PHE A 122 10.75 14.35 5.83
N PHE A 123 10.87 15.06 4.71
CA PHE A 123 12.12 15.01 3.92
C PHE A 123 13.30 15.65 4.63
N LEU A 124 13.09 16.68 5.45
CA LEU A 124 14.16 17.20 6.32
C LEU A 124 14.67 16.13 7.30
N SER A 125 13.75 15.39 7.92
CA SER A 125 14.13 14.29 8.83
C SER A 125 14.84 13.16 8.08
N LEU A 126 14.31 12.74 6.95
CA LEU A 126 14.89 11.68 6.13
C LEU A 126 16.31 12.02 5.65
N ILE A 127 16.51 13.22 5.10
CA ILE A 127 17.83 13.70 4.63
C ILE A 127 18.82 13.80 5.79
N ALA A 128 18.37 14.27 6.96
CA ALA A 128 19.21 14.33 8.15
C ALA A 128 19.63 12.93 8.63
N ASP A 129 18.73 11.94 8.60
CA ASP A 129 19.08 10.57 8.97
C ASP A 129 19.98 9.91 7.92
N MET A 130 19.69 10.08 6.61
CA MET A 130 20.59 9.62 5.53
C MET A 130 22.00 10.24 5.66
N GLY A 131 22.09 11.54 5.98
CA GLY A 131 23.35 12.23 6.20
C GLY A 131 24.20 11.63 7.34
N ARG A 132 23.56 11.00 8.34
CA ARG A 132 24.22 10.33 9.47
C ARG A 132 24.56 8.87 9.22
N ALA A 133 24.07 8.28 8.13
CA ALA A 133 24.31 6.88 7.80
C ALA A 133 25.80 6.52 7.80
N ARG A 134 26.13 5.37 8.37
CA ARG A 134 27.51 4.86 8.50
C ARG A 134 27.70 3.48 7.87
N HIS A 135 26.63 2.70 7.80
CA HIS A 135 26.69 1.32 7.33
C HIS A 135 25.89 1.12 6.04
N HIS A 136 24.58 1.40 6.04
CA HIS A 136 23.76 1.21 4.86
C HIS A 136 22.55 2.14 4.80
N ILE A 137 22.10 2.41 3.58
CA ILE A 137 20.82 3.04 3.27
C ILE A 137 20.07 2.12 2.32
N HIS A 138 18.89 1.65 2.73
CA HIS A 138 17.97 0.87 1.91
C HIS A 138 16.71 1.68 1.63
N MET A 139 16.33 1.77 0.38
CA MET A 139 15.18 2.56 -0.06
C MET A 139 14.34 1.77 -1.05
N ASP A 140 13.03 1.64 -0.77
CA ASP A 140 12.07 1.04 -1.68
C ASP A 140 10.88 1.99 -1.85
N VAL A 141 10.67 2.50 -3.08
CA VAL A 141 9.68 3.53 -3.38
C VAL A 141 8.93 3.25 -4.67
N TYR A 142 7.65 3.64 -4.70
CA TYR A 142 6.83 3.52 -5.89
C TYR A 142 7.21 4.57 -6.94
N ILE A 143 7.38 5.84 -6.53
CA ILE A 143 7.73 6.95 -7.44
C ILE A 143 9.04 7.57 -6.98
N PHE A 144 10.00 7.65 -7.91
CA PHE A 144 11.23 8.41 -7.76
C PHE A 144 11.37 9.30 -9.01
N GLU A 145 11.03 10.59 -8.88
CA GLU A 145 11.03 11.53 -10.00
C GLU A 145 12.36 12.25 -10.16
N ASP A 146 12.74 12.54 -11.41
CA ASP A 146 13.86 13.44 -11.75
C ASP A 146 13.40 14.90 -11.66
N ASP A 147 13.16 15.36 -10.43
CA ASP A 147 12.83 16.75 -10.11
C ASP A 147 13.77 17.31 -9.04
N ALA A 148 13.50 18.53 -8.57
CA ALA A 148 14.39 19.17 -7.59
C ALA A 148 14.60 18.35 -6.32
N LEU A 149 13.54 17.70 -5.78
CA LEU A 149 13.65 16.85 -4.61
C LEU A 149 14.34 15.52 -4.94
N GLY A 150 13.96 14.91 -6.06
CA GLY A 150 14.57 13.65 -6.49
C GLY A 150 16.07 13.78 -6.72
N ARG A 151 16.51 14.88 -7.35
CA ARG A 151 17.94 15.18 -7.54
C ARG A 151 18.67 15.41 -6.21
N LEU A 152 18.05 16.10 -5.27
CA LEU A 152 18.63 16.28 -3.93
C LEU A 152 18.83 14.94 -3.22
N ILE A 153 17.82 14.06 -3.23
CA ILE A 153 17.93 12.72 -2.63
C ILE A 153 18.99 11.89 -3.38
N ARG A 154 19.00 11.90 -4.72
CA ARG A 154 20.03 11.24 -5.52
C ARG A 154 21.44 11.67 -5.09
N ASP A 155 21.68 12.96 -4.97
CA ASP A 155 22.99 13.52 -4.65
C ASP A 155 23.42 13.11 -3.23
N VAL A 156 22.50 13.07 -2.25
CA VAL A 156 22.76 12.53 -0.90
C VAL A 156 23.12 11.04 -0.94
N LEU A 157 22.41 10.24 -1.72
CA LEU A 157 22.69 8.80 -1.84
C LEU A 157 24.06 8.55 -2.47
N ILE A 158 24.41 9.28 -3.54
CA ILE A 158 25.72 9.20 -4.21
C ILE A 158 26.84 9.62 -3.26
N ASP A 159 26.65 10.71 -2.53
CA ASP A 159 27.65 11.19 -1.56
C ASP A 159 27.91 10.14 -0.48
N LYS A 160 26.87 9.49 0.03
CA LYS A 160 26.97 8.40 1.00
C LYS A 160 27.66 7.15 0.43
N ALA A 161 27.32 6.75 -0.80
CA ALA A 161 27.98 5.64 -1.45
C ALA A 161 29.48 5.89 -1.64
N ARG A 162 29.88 7.10 -2.03
CA ARG A 162 31.29 7.52 -2.12
C ARG A 162 32.03 7.53 -0.78
N GLN A 163 31.30 7.70 0.34
CA GLN A 163 31.84 7.59 1.70
C GLN A 163 31.95 6.12 2.18
N GLY A 164 31.59 5.15 1.35
CA GLY A 164 31.66 3.72 1.67
C GLY A 164 30.40 3.15 2.34
N VAL A 165 29.30 3.90 2.38
CA VAL A 165 28.00 3.40 2.85
C VAL A 165 27.39 2.53 1.77
N GLU A 166 26.87 1.35 2.12
CA GLU A 166 26.15 0.50 1.18
C GLU A 166 24.75 1.10 0.87
N VAL A 167 24.53 1.54 -0.36
CA VAL A 167 23.26 2.18 -0.75
C VAL A 167 22.54 1.32 -1.76
N ARG A 168 21.31 0.87 -1.42
CA ARG A 168 20.43 0.08 -2.29
C ARG A 168 19.09 0.74 -2.48
N VAL A 169 18.68 0.87 -3.73
CA VAL A 169 17.43 1.51 -4.14
C VAL A 169 16.59 0.58 -5.01
N ILE A 170 15.35 0.38 -4.59
CA ILE A 170 14.29 -0.24 -5.41
C ILE A 170 13.32 0.85 -5.82
N TYR A 171 12.96 0.92 -7.08
CA TYR A 171 11.90 1.77 -7.59
C TYR A 171 10.93 0.99 -8.46
N ASP A 172 9.64 1.36 -8.46
CA ASP A 172 8.67 0.73 -9.37
C ASP A 172 8.85 1.32 -10.78
N ASP A 173 8.97 0.45 -11.78
CA ASP A 173 9.24 0.82 -13.16
C ASP A 173 8.11 1.68 -13.78
N VAL A 174 6.84 1.33 -13.49
CA VAL A 174 5.68 2.10 -13.98
C VAL A 174 5.43 3.34 -13.14
N GLY A 175 5.59 3.25 -11.82
CA GLY A 175 5.44 4.39 -10.91
C GLY A 175 6.43 5.50 -11.21
N SER A 176 7.62 5.14 -11.68
CA SER A 176 8.71 6.07 -12.02
C SER A 176 8.88 6.28 -13.53
N TRP A 177 7.87 5.97 -14.34
CA TRP A 177 7.95 6.01 -15.81
C TRP A 177 8.26 7.40 -16.39
N SER A 178 7.92 8.46 -15.68
CA SER A 178 8.29 9.84 -16.07
C SER A 178 9.77 10.16 -15.88
N THR A 179 10.51 9.31 -15.17
CA THR A 179 11.92 9.50 -14.87
C THR A 179 12.79 8.84 -15.94
N ASN A 180 13.71 9.62 -16.50
CA ASN A 180 14.61 9.11 -17.54
C ASN A 180 15.59 8.07 -16.95
N ASN A 181 15.94 7.06 -17.74
CA ASN A 181 16.94 6.06 -17.37
C ASN A 181 18.29 6.69 -16.99
N GLU A 182 18.68 7.78 -17.59
CA GLU A 182 19.90 8.53 -17.28
C GLU A 182 19.98 8.93 -15.80
N PHE A 183 18.85 9.28 -15.18
CA PHE A 183 18.79 9.59 -13.75
C PHE A 183 19.20 8.38 -12.88
N PHE A 184 18.76 7.19 -13.24
CA PHE A 184 19.12 5.95 -12.53
C PHE A 184 20.54 5.49 -12.87
N GLU A 185 21.05 5.74 -14.08
CA GLU A 185 22.45 5.50 -14.40
C GLU A 185 23.39 6.39 -13.60
N GLN A 186 23.07 7.67 -13.40
CA GLN A 186 23.84 8.56 -12.54
C GLN A 186 23.96 8.04 -11.09
N LEU A 187 22.92 7.41 -10.55
CA LEU A 187 22.97 6.72 -9.25
C LEU A 187 23.97 5.54 -9.30
N ARG A 188 23.88 4.68 -10.33
CA ARG A 188 24.78 3.52 -10.50
C ARG A 188 26.25 3.93 -10.67
N ASP A 189 26.49 4.93 -11.50
CA ASP A 189 27.83 5.52 -11.69
C ASP A 189 28.39 6.12 -10.40
N GLY A 190 27.48 6.61 -9.52
CA GLY A 190 27.81 7.11 -8.20
C GLY A 190 28.07 6.04 -7.15
N GLY A 191 27.97 4.75 -7.49
CA GLY A 191 28.19 3.62 -6.58
C GLY A 191 26.93 3.12 -5.83
N VAL A 192 25.75 3.56 -6.25
CA VAL A 192 24.47 3.11 -5.67
C VAL A 192 23.96 1.88 -6.41
N GLU A 193 23.60 0.82 -5.71
CA GLU A 193 22.92 -0.34 -6.30
C GLU A 193 21.44 0.00 -6.54
N VAL A 194 21.02 0.02 -7.81
CA VAL A 194 19.66 0.44 -8.20
C VAL A 194 18.98 -0.63 -9.04
N SER A 195 17.79 -1.07 -8.61
CA SER A 195 16.99 -2.08 -9.28
C SER A 195 15.55 -1.65 -9.51
N ALA A 196 15.04 -1.89 -10.74
CA ALA A 196 13.63 -1.65 -11.07
C ALA A 196 12.77 -2.83 -10.61
N PHE A 197 11.67 -2.53 -9.92
CA PHE A 197 10.69 -3.54 -9.54
C PHE A 197 9.73 -3.82 -10.70
N LEU A 198 9.60 -5.10 -11.08
CA LEU A 198 8.75 -5.56 -12.19
C LEU A 198 8.91 -4.73 -13.47
N PRO A 199 10.13 -4.69 -14.06
CA PRO A 199 10.39 -3.91 -15.25
C PRO A 199 9.49 -4.35 -16.41
N VAL A 200 8.94 -3.36 -17.11
CA VAL A 200 7.97 -3.55 -18.19
C VAL A 200 8.71 -3.61 -19.52
N ARG A 201 8.98 -4.84 -20.02
CA ARG A 201 9.63 -5.08 -21.32
C ARG A 201 8.68 -5.78 -22.28
N PHE A 202 8.50 -5.22 -23.48
CA PHE A 202 7.70 -5.86 -24.55
C PHE A 202 8.41 -7.11 -25.10
N PRO A 203 7.72 -8.24 -25.37
CA PRO A 203 6.27 -8.53 -25.30
C PRO A 203 5.79 -9.13 -23.96
N GLN A 204 6.65 -9.34 -22.98
CA GLN A 204 6.29 -9.89 -21.65
C GLN A 204 5.52 -8.89 -20.79
N PHE A 205 5.25 -7.76 -21.34
CA PHE A 205 4.58 -6.58 -20.81
C PHE A 205 3.21 -6.89 -20.18
N ALA A 206 2.39 -7.68 -20.86
CA ALA A 206 0.99 -7.86 -20.54
C ALA A 206 0.71 -8.36 -19.12
N ARG A 207 1.52 -9.31 -18.63
CA ARG A 207 1.25 -10.00 -17.35
C ARG A 207 1.67 -9.22 -16.11
N LYS A 208 2.58 -8.23 -16.25
CA LYS A 208 3.22 -7.55 -15.11
C LYS A 208 2.73 -6.11 -14.86
N VAL A 209 1.97 -5.52 -15.81
CA VAL A 209 1.52 -4.12 -15.70
C VAL A 209 0.59 -3.91 -14.50
N ASN A 210 -0.23 -4.89 -14.17
CA ASN A 210 -1.24 -4.78 -13.12
C ASN A 210 -0.66 -4.89 -11.69
N TYR A 211 0.50 -5.51 -11.52
CA TYR A 211 1.12 -5.74 -10.22
C TYR A 211 2.23 -4.72 -9.98
N ARG A 212 2.04 -3.81 -9.02
CA ARG A 212 2.99 -2.72 -8.76
C ARG A 212 3.54 -2.79 -7.35
N ASN A 213 4.78 -2.38 -7.19
CA ASN A 213 5.36 -2.16 -5.88
C ASN A 213 4.96 -0.78 -5.37
N HIS A 214 3.96 -0.75 -4.51
CA HIS A 214 3.43 0.51 -3.99
C HIS A 214 3.99 0.85 -2.59
N ARG A 215 5.01 0.12 -2.09
CA ARG A 215 5.68 0.40 -0.82
C ARG A 215 6.44 1.72 -0.86
N LYS A 216 6.61 2.34 0.28
CA LYS A 216 7.47 3.50 0.53
C LYS A 216 8.12 3.25 1.89
N ILE A 217 9.30 2.65 1.84
CA ILE A 217 10.09 2.31 3.02
C ILE A 217 11.51 2.81 2.86
N PHE A 218 12.09 3.32 3.95
CA PHE A 218 13.47 3.78 4.01
C PHE A 218 14.09 3.22 5.28
N ILE A 219 15.28 2.67 5.18
CA ILE A 219 16.01 2.13 6.32
C ILE A 219 17.41 2.71 6.33
N ILE A 220 17.83 3.21 7.49
CA ILE A 220 19.15 3.78 7.71
C ILE A 220 19.83 2.98 8.81
N ASP A 221 20.94 2.35 8.50
CA ASP A 221 21.80 1.56 9.39
C ASP A 221 21.09 0.40 10.14
N GLY A 222 19.85 0.03 9.76
CA GLY A 222 19.02 -0.91 10.52
C GLY A 222 18.52 -0.36 11.87
N GLU A 223 18.77 0.91 12.17
CA GLU A 223 18.42 1.61 13.42
C GLU A 223 17.21 2.52 13.25
N VAL A 224 17.03 3.10 12.06
CA VAL A 224 15.93 4.01 11.74
C VAL A 224 15.18 3.46 10.53
N GLY A 225 13.84 3.37 10.63
CA GLY A 225 12.97 2.97 9.55
C GLY A 225 11.84 3.97 9.32
N TYR A 226 11.46 4.17 8.06
CA TYR A 226 10.31 4.97 7.68
C TYR A 226 9.33 4.13 6.86
N VAL A 227 8.03 4.29 7.15
CA VAL A 227 6.93 3.63 6.41
C VAL A 227 5.76 4.60 6.27
N GLY A 228 5.15 4.69 5.10
CA GLY A 228 3.97 5.52 4.91
C GLY A 228 3.59 5.79 3.46
N GLY A 229 3.02 6.96 3.19
CA GLY A 229 2.45 7.30 1.89
C GLY A 229 3.33 8.16 0.98
N PHE A 230 4.38 8.83 1.49
CA PHE A 230 5.20 9.75 0.70
C PHE A 230 6.12 9.04 -0.28
N ASN A 231 6.05 9.42 -1.56
CA ASN A 231 7.04 9.10 -2.57
C ASN A 231 8.06 10.24 -2.74
N ILE A 232 9.06 10.04 -3.58
CA ILE A 232 10.10 11.06 -3.85
C ILE A 232 9.71 11.85 -5.10
N ALA A 233 9.04 12.98 -4.88
CA ALA A 233 8.74 13.98 -5.90
C ALA A 233 8.44 15.33 -5.23
N THR A 234 8.77 16.44 -5.90
CA THR A 234 8.60 17.80 -5.40
C THR A 234 7.17 18.14 -5.01
N ARG A 235 6.17 17.49 -5.68
CA ARG A 235 4.75 17.69 -5.36
C ARG A 235 4.37 17.28 -3.93
N TYR A 236 5.09 16.36 -3.31
CA TYR A 236 4.84 15.96 -1.91
C TYR A 236 5.27 17.05 -0.91
N VAL A 237 6.13 17.98 -1.33
CA VAL A 237 6.58 19.12 -0.50
C VAL A 237 5.82 20.39 -0.84
N LYS A 238 5.75 20.74 -2.14
CA LYS A 238 5.15 21.99 -2.62
C LYS A 238 3.66 21.91 -2.91
N GLY A 239 3.10 20.68 -2.93
CA GLY A 239 1.76 20.45 -3.43
C GLY A 239 1.69 20.36 -4.96
N ARG A 240 0.48 20.27 -5.48
CA ARG A 240 0.17 20.17 -6.92
C ARG A 240 -1.03 21.03 -7.25
N ASP A 241 -0.98 21.77 -8.34
CA ASP A 241 -2.09 22.60 -8.84
C ASP A 241 -2.65 23.58 -7.78
N GLY A 242 -1.76 24.18 -6.97
CA GLY A 242 -2.12 25.09 -5.88
C GLY A 242 -2.72 24.44 -4.63
N MET A 243 -2.80 23.10 -4.60
CA MET A 243 -3.26 22.34 -3.44
C MET A 243 -2.06 21.76 -2.67
N SER A 244 -2.03 21.94 -1.35
CA SER A 244 -1.06 21.28 -0.48
C SER A 244 -1.24 19.76 -0.52
N TRP A 245 -0.16 19.01 -0.27
CA TRP A 245 -0.18 17.55 -0.20
C TRP A 245 -0.20 17.11 1.27
N ARG A 246 -1.27 16.40 1.68
CA ARG A 246 -1.44 15.86 3.02
C ARG A 246 -1.30 14.34 2.98
N ASP A 247 -0.19 13.83 3.47
CA ASP A 247 0.06 12.39 3.60
C ASP A 247 0.59 12.06 5.00
N THR A 248 0.80 10.79 5.31
CA THR A 248 1.36 10.36 6.59
C THR A 248 2.56 9.45 6.37
N MET A 249 3.65 9.74 7.11
CA MET A 249 4.83 8.90 7.24
C MET A 249 5.13 8.67 8.71
N VAL A 250 5.50 7.47 9.06
CA VAL A 250 5.99 7.11 10.38
C VAL A 250 7.49 6.94 10.31
N ARG A 251 8.21 7.55 11.26
CA ARG A 251 9.61 7.25 11.60
C ARG A 251 9.62 6.34 12.82
N LEU A 252 10.28 5.21 12.71
CA LEU A 252 10.39 4.20 13.73
C LEU A 252 11.85 4.05 14.13
N THR A 253 12.14 4.05 15.44
CA THR A 253 13.39 3.59 16.02
C THR A 253 13.06 2.53 17.07
N GLY A 254 13.93 1.55 17.24
CA GLY A 254 13.66 0.41 18.11
C GLY A 254 13.57 -0.91 17.31
N ASN A 255 13.14 -1.96 17.99
CA ASN A 255 13.18 -3.31 17.43
C ASN A 255 12.27 -3.49 16.20
N GLY A 256 11.23 -2.68 16.03
CA GLY A 256 10.32 -2.74 14.88
C GLY A 256 10.98 -2.40 13.53
N VAL A 257 12.15 -1.75 13.54
CA VAL A 257 12.94 -1.49 12.33
C VAL A 257 13.34 -2.81 11.65
N TYR A 258 13.51 -3.89 12.40
CA TYR A 258 13.85 -5.21 11.85
C TYR A 258 12.76 -5.76 10.92
N GLY A 259 11.49 -5.49 11.22
CA GLY A 259 10.39 -5.85 10.32
C GLY A 259 10.45 -5.09 8.99
N ILE A 260 10.78 -3.80 9.03
CA ILE A 260 10.94 -2.96 7.84
C ILE A 260 12.15 -3.43 7.04
N GLN A 261 13.29 -3.69 7.70
CA GLN A 261 14.52 -4.19 7.09
C GLN A 261 14.30 -5.54 6.41
N SER A 262 13.59 -6.46 7.05
CA SER A 262 13.27 -7.76 6.47
C SER A 262 12.42 -7.63 5.22
N THR A 263 11.45 -6.70 5.21
CA THR A 263 10.63 -6.41 4.04
C THR A 263 11.49 -5.97 2.86
N PHE A 264 12.40 -5.00 3.08
CA PHE A 264 13.31 -4.54 2.03
C PHE A 264 14.19 -5.68 1.49
N LEU A 265 14.78 -6.51 2.35
CA LEU A 265 15.68 -7.58 1.92
C LEU A 265 14.94 -8.68 1.13
N ILE A 266 13.67 -8.93 1.42
CA ILE A 266 12.81 -9.82 0.64
C ILE A 266 12.57 -9.21 -0.76
N ASP A 267 12.26 -7.92 -0.83
CA ASP A 267 12.04 -7.23 -2.10
C ASP A 267 13.34 -7.11 -2.91
N TRP A 268 14.47 -6.86 -2.24
CA TRP A 268 15.79 -6.88 -2.90
C TRP A 268 16.08 -8.23 -3.52
N TYR A 269 15.90 -9.33 -2.77
CA TYR A 269 16.03 -10.68 -3.32
C TYR A 269 15.07 -10.93 -4.49
N PHE A 270 13.89 -10.35 -4.46
CA PHE A 270 12.94 -10.47 -5.56
C PHE A 270 13.45 -9.82 -6.85
N VAL A 271 14.08 -8.64 -6.79
CA VAL A 271 14.53 -7.87 -7.96
C VAL A 271 15.93 -8.27 -8.43
N ASP A 272 16.85 -8.52 -7.52
CA ASP A 272 18.29 -8.74 -7.82
C ASP A 272 18.70 -10.21 -7.76
N ARG A 273 17.92 -11.07 -7.11
CA ARG A 273 18.22 -12.50 -6.85
C ARG A 273 19.41 -12.73 -5.92
N THR A 274 19.99 -11.71 -5.35
CA THR A 274 21.06 -11.82 -4.35
C THR A 274 20.46 -11.96 -2.95
N MET A 275 20.76 -13.08 -2.28
CA MET A 275 20.30 -13.31 -0.91
C MET A 275 21.20 -12.58 0.08
N ILE A 276 20.68 -11.49 0.65
CA ILE A 276 21.35 -10.75 1.71
C ILE A 276 20.76 -11.18 3.06
N SER A 277 21.54 -11.89 3.86
CA SER A 277 21.11 -12.44 5.16
C SER A 277 22.12 -12.18 6.27
N SER A 278 22.98 -11.16 6.13
CA SER A 278 23.98 -10.82 7.13
C SER A 278 23.35 -10.18 8.36
N ARG A 279 23.82 -10.58 9.55
CA ARG A 279 23.41 -9.98 10.84
C ARG A 279 23.74 -8.50 10.94
N GLN A 280 24.67 -8.00 10.14
CA GLN A 280 25.07 -6.57 10.12
C GLN A 280 23.90 -5.63 9.78
N TYR A 281 22.87 -6.10 9.06
CA TYR A 281 21.67 -5.31 8.75
C TYR A 281 20.65 -5.27 9.88
N TYR A 282 20.91 -5.97 10.99
CA TYR A 282 20.10 -6.06 12.20
C TYR A 282 20.94 -5.77 13.43
N PRO A 283 21.53 -4.55 13.54
CA PRO A 283 22.36 -4.19 14.69
C PRO A 283 21.51 -4.18 15.97
N PRO A 284 22.12 -4.39 17.14
CA PRO A 284 21.42 -4.18 18.40
C PRO A 284 20.92 -2.73 18.47
N VAL A 285 19.62 -2.55 18.67
CA VAL A 285 19.01 -1.22 18.71
C VAL A 285 19.03 -0.68 20.14
N ASP A 286 19.43 0.59 20.31
CA ASP A 286 19.32 1.27 21.60
C ASP A 286 17.83 1.52 21.93
N THR A 287 17.32 0.76 22.87
CA THR A 287 15.93 0.83 23.33
C THR A 287 15.77 1.67 24.59
N SER A 288 16.83 2.31 25.09
CA SER A 288 16.79 3.08 26.34
C SER A 288 15.81 4.26 26.31
N LEU A 289 15.59 4.84 25.12
CA LEU A 289 14.66 5.95 24.88
C LEU A 289 13.33 5.49 24.24
N ALA A 290 13.13 4.19 24.05
CA ALA A 290 11.95 3.66 23.39
C ALA A 290 10.79 3.49 24.37
N SER A 291 9.56 3.71 23.88
CA SER A 291 8.34 3.38 24.61
C SER A 291 8.09 1.86 24.59
N LYS A 292 7.09 1.41 25.38
CA LYS A 292 6.63 0.01 25.37
C LYS A 292 5.80 -0.32 24.12
N CYS A 293 5.80 0.54 23.10
CA CYS A 293 5.03 0.36 21.87
C CYS A 293 5.43 -0.94 21.18
N ILE A 294 4.44 -1.80 20.94
CA ILE A 294 4.58 -2.99 20.12
C ILE A 294 4.19 -2.64 18.69
N SER A 295 4.97 -3.09 17.71
CA SER A 295 4.67 -2.92 16.30
C SER A 295 4.83 -4.21 15.51
N GLN A 296 4.05 -4.36 14.44
CA GLN A 296 4.19 -5.42 13.43
C GLN A 296 4.23 -4.82 12.04
N MET A 297 5.20 -5.21 11.23
CA MET A 297 5.27 -4.88 9.81
C MET A 297 4.49 -5.93 9.03
N VAL A 298 3.37 -5.54 8.43
CA VAL A 298 2.48 -6.42 7.68
C VAL A 298 2.55 -6.09 6.21
N ASN A 299 2.82 -7.10 5.38
CA ASN A 299 3.03 -6.93 3.95
C ASN A 299 1.87 -7.50 3.13
N GLY A 300 1.43 -6.76 2.12
CA GLY A 300 0.57 -7.23 1.04
C GLY A 300 1.40 -7.65 -0.18
N SER A 301 0.96 -8.69 -0.88
CA SER A 301 1.55 -9.12 -2.14
C SER A 301 0.50 -9.83 -2.98
N PRO A 302 0.52 -9.67 -4.32
CA PRO A 302 -0.37 -10.41 -5.20
C PRO A 302 -0.23 -11.93 -5.10
N SER A 303 0.95 -12.40 -4.67
CA SER A 303 1.25 -13.83 -4.47
C SER A 303 0.93 -14.34 -3.07
N SER A 304 0.55 -13.47 -2.14
CA SER A 304 0.15 -13.89 -0.80
C SER A 304 -1.13 -14.72 -0.84
N PRO A 305 -1.21 -15.82 -0.07
CA PRO A 305 -2.43 -16.64 -0.02
C PRO A 305 -3.61 -15.87 0.57
N TYR A 306 -3.34 -14.87 1.40
CA TYR A 306 -4.31 -14.07 2.13
C TYR A 306 -4.01 -12.57 2.00
N PRO A 307 -5.03 -11.71 1.96
CA PRO A 307 -4.89 -10.25 1.97
C PRO A 307 -4.72 -9.74 3.41
N SER A 308 -3.55 -9.96 4.01
CA SER A 308 -3.27 -9.78 5.44
C SER A 308 -3.60 -8.39 5.96
N ILE A 309 -3.24 -7.33 5.21
CA ILE A 309 -3.54 -5.95 5.62
C ILE A 309 -5.06 -5.73 5.67
N MET A 310 -5.82 -6.27 4.70
CA MET A 310 -7.28 -6.21 4.71
C MET A 310 -7.85 -6.93 5.93
N HIS A 311 -7.33 -8.11 6.28
CA HIS A 311 -7.74 -8.85 7.49
C HIS A 311 -7.54 -8.01 8.74
N GLY A 312 -6.43 -7.25 8.83
CA GLY A 312 -6.18 -6.31 9.92
C GLY A 312 -7.22 -5.19 10.00
N TYR A 313 -7.62 -4.62 8.86
CA TYR A 313 -8.68 -3.61 8.81
C TYR A 313 -10.03 -4.18 9.26
N VAL A 314 -10.40 -5.36 8.74
CA VAL A 314 -11.64 -6.05 9.13
C VAL A 314 -11.63 -6.36 10.63
N ARG A 315 -10.51 -6.86 11.14
CA ARG A 315 -10.37 -7.19 12.56
C ARG A 315 -10.51 -5.95 13.45
N ALA A 316 -9.84 -4.86 13.12
CA ALA A 316 -9.94 -3.59 13.84
C ALA A 316 -11.37 -3.05 13.86
N LEU A 317 -12.12 -3.18 12.76
CA LEU A 317 -13.52 -2.75 12.67
C LEU A 317 -14.46 -3.62 13.51
N ILE A 318 -14.26 -4.94 13.53
CA ILE A 318 -15.11 -5.88 14.28
C ILE A 318 -14.87 -5.79 15.80
N GLU A 319 -13.61 -5.57 16.20
CA GLU A 319 -13.24 -5.51 17.64
C GLU A 319 -13.50 -4.16 18.29
N ALA A 320 -13.68 -3.10 17.49
CA ALA A 320 -13.89 -1.76 18.01
C ALA A 320 -15.15 -1.66 18.87
N GLN A 321 -15.02 -0.98 20.01
CA GLN A 321 -16.09 -0.77 20.98
C GLN A 321 -16.54 0.68 21.04
N ARG A 322 -15.66 1.65 20.71
CA ARG A 322 -15.93 3.07 20.82
C ARG A 322 -15.86 3.78 19.48
N TYR A 323 -14.76 3.63 18.75
CA TYR A 323 -14.56 4.32 17.48
C TYR A 323 -13.55 3.65 16.56
N VAL A 324 -13.71 3.87 15.24
CA VAL A 324 -12.72 3.60 14.22
C VAL A 324 -12.66 4.80 13.26
N TYR A 325 -11.48 5.41 13.10
CA TYR A 325 -11.26 6.51 12.16
C TYR A 325 -10.29 6.07 11.07
N ILE A 326 -10.68 6.31 9.82
CA ILE A 326 -9.95 5.88 8.63
C ILE A 326 -9.68 7.07 7.71
N GLN A 327 -8.43 7.21 7.22
CA GLN A 327 -8.07 8.13 6.14
C GLN A 327 -7.61 7.31 4.94
N THR A 328 -8.12 7.63 3.75
CA THR A 328 -7.68 7.02 2.49
C THR A 328 -7.95 7.97 1.32
N PRO A 329 -7.03 8.07 0.33
CA PRO A 329 -7.28 8.87 -0.87
C PRO A 329 -8.32 8.23 -1.80
N TYR A 330 -8.39 6.91 -1.82
CA TYR A 330 -9.31 6.14 -2.66
C TYR A 330 -10.12 5.20 -1.79
N PHE A 331 -11.45 5.23 -1.99
CA PHE A 331 -12.38 4.39 -1.25
C PHE A 331 -13.22 3.55 -2.20
N MET A 332 -12.71 2.38 -2.50
CA MET A 332 -13.37 1.33 -3.27
C MET A 332 -13.19 0.00 -2.53
N PRO A 333 -13.79 -0.13 -1.32
CA PRO A 333 -13.51 -1.23 -0.41
C PRO A 333 -13.94 -2.58 -0.99
N THR A 334 -13.25 -3.63 -0.52
CA THR A 334 -13.73 -4.99 -0.70
C THR A 334 -15.02 -5.18 0.11
N GLU A 335 -15.84 -6.18 -0.27
CA GLU A 335 -17.08 -6.49 0.44
C GLU A 335 -16.85 -6.75 1.94
N ALA A 336 -15.75 -7.43 2.28
CA ALA A 336 -15.42 -7.72 3.68
C ALA A 336 -15.23 -6.43 4.52
N VAL A 337 -14.49 -5.45 4.00
CA VAL A 337 -14.28 -4.16 4.68
C VAL A 337 -15.58 -3.35 4.73
N LEU A 338 -16.34 -3.34 3.62
CA LEU A 338 -17.60 -2.62 3.54
C LEU A 338 -18.62 -3.13 4.56
N VAL A 339 -18.79 -4.44 4.66
CA VAL A 339 -19.68 -5.09 5.64
C VAL A 339 -19.20 -4.82 7.07
N ALA A 340 -17.89 -4.94 7.35
CA ALA A 340 -17.35 -4.68 8.67
C ALA A 340 -17.59 -3.22 9.11
N MET A 341 -17.38 -2.23 8.21
CA MET A 341 -17.65 -0.82 8.50
C MET A 341 -19.12 -0.56 8.81
N LYS A 342 -20.04 -1.08 7.98
CA LYS A 342 -21.47 -0.93 8.18
C LYS A 342 -21.93 -1.60 9.49
N THR A 343 -21.46 -2.80 9.75
CA THR A 343 -21.81 -3.56 10.96
C THR A 343 -21.35 -2.81 12.23
N ALA A 344 -20.11 -2.31 12.24
CA ALA A 344 -19.59 -1.53 13.35
C ALA A 344 -20.41 -0.26 13.60
N ALA A 345 -20.73 0.51 12.55
CA ALA A 345 -21.50 1.74 12.66
C ALA A 345 -22.94 1.46 13.13
N MET A 346 -23.63 0.49 12.56
CA MET A 346 -24.98 0.07 13.00
C MET A 346 -24.97 -0.50 14.42
N GLY A 347 -23.84 -1.07 14.86
CA GLY A 347 -23.63 -1.54 16.23
C GLY A 347 -23.33 -0.42 17.23
N GLY A 348 -23.30 0.86 16.81
CA GLY A 348 -23.11 2.01 17.69
C GLY A 348 -21.65 2.49 17.83
N VAL A 349 -20.70 1.91 17.08
CA VAL A 349 -19.31 2.37 17.02
C VAL A 349 -19.24 3.67 16.20
N ASP A 350 -18.52 4.68 16.67
CA ASP A 350 -18.29 5.94 15.94
C ASP A 350 -17.29 5.70 14.78
N VAL A 351 -17.80 5.25 13.63
CA VAL A 351 -16.99 5.01 12.44
C VAL A 351 -16.90 6.27 11.61
N ARG A 352 -15.67 6.76 11.38
CA ARG A 352 -15.38 7.95 10.58
C ARG A 352 -14.46 7.61 9.42
N LEU A 353 -14.84 8.04 8.23
CA LEU A 353 -14.03 7.96 7.03
C LEU A 353 -13.68 9.36 6.55
N MET A 354 -12.40 9.60 6.25
CA MET A 354 -11.96 10.84 5.61
C MET A 354 -11.36 10.54 4.24
N VAL A 355 -11.86 11.26 3.22
CA VAL A 355 -11.41 11.16 1.82
C VAL A 355 -11.12 12.56 1.28
N PRO A 356 -10.32 12.71 0.21
CA PRO A 356 -10.09 14.01 -0.40
C PRO A 356 -11.38 14.56 -1.05
N ARG A 357 -11.62 15.86 -0.91
CA ARG A 357 -12.74 16.53 -1.60
C ARG A 357 -12.54 16.57 -3.12
N LYS A 358 -11.29 16.77 -3.58
CA LYS A 358 -10.89 16.68 -4.97
C LYS A 358 -9.96 15.48 -5.12
N GLY A 359 -10.39 14.47 -5.88
CA GLY A 359 -9.54 13.36 -6.30
C GLY A 359 -8.67 13.75 -7.49
N ASP A 360 -7.57 13.03 -7.68
CA ASP A 360 -6.66 13.14 -8.84
C ASP A 360 -7.11 12.28 -10.03
N ALA A 361 -8.04 11.32 -9.81
CA ALA A 361 -8.58 10.40 -10.79
C ALA A 361 -10.13 10.47 -10.83
N HIS A 362 -10.69 11.04 -11.90
CA HIS A 362 -12.14 11.24 -12.03
C HIS A 362 -12.95 9.94 -11.97
N VAL A 363 -12.46 8.87 -12.60
CA VAL A 363 -13.18 7.58 -12.65
C VAL A 363 -13.26 6.95 -11.26
N VAL A 364 -12.16 7.00 -10.50
CA VAL A 364 -12.09 6.54 -9.10
C VAL A 364 -13.04 7.35 -8.21
N ALA A 365 -13.09 8.68 -8.41
CA ALA A 365 -13.99 9.55 -7.67
C ALA A 365 -15.47 9.21 -7.93
N TRP A 366 -15.85 8.87 -9.16
CA TRP A 366 -17.22 8.43 -9.48
C TRP A 366 -17.57 7.08 -8.87
N ALA A 367 -16.68 6.08 -8.98
CA ALA A 367 -16.89 4.79 -8.36
C ALA A 367 -17.02 4.90 -6.82
N SER A 368 -16.17 5.70 -6.18
CA SER A 368 -16.19 5.92 -4.72
C SER A 368 -17.53 6.49 -4.21
N ARG A 369 -18.20 7.38 -4.97
CA ARG A 369 -19.45 8.01 -4.54
C ARG A 369 -20.56 7.02 -4.21
N THR A 370 -20.64 5.90 -4.93
CA THR A 370 -21.66 4.87 -4.65
C THR A 370 -21.42 4.22 -3.30
N TYR A 371 -20.16 3.89 -3.00
CA TYR A 371 -19.78 3.32 -1.71
C TYR A 371 -19.95 4.32 -0.55
N LEU A 372 -19.62 5.61 -0.78
CA LEU A 372 -19.79 6.64 0.26
C LEU A 372 -21.27 6.79 0.66
N ARG A 373 -22.21 6.81 -0.29
CA ARG A 373 -23.65 6.82 0.02
C ARG A 373 -24.07 5.60 0.84
N GLU A 374 -23.64 4.41 0.42
CA GLU A 374 -23.98 3.16 1.10
C GLU A 374 -23.52 3.11 2.56
N ILE A 375 -22.33 3.64 2.87
CA ILE A 375 -21.84 3.67 4.26
C ILE A 375 -22.46 4.81 5.09
N ILE A 376 -22.83 5.94 4.48
CA ILE A 376 -23.58 7.02 5.14
C ILE A 376 -24.93 6.52 5.60
N ASP A 377 -25.64 5.78 4.76
CA ASP A 377 -26.93 5.17 5.09
C ASP A 377 -26.84 4.20 6.28
N ALA A 378 -25.66 3.58 6.49
CA ALA A 378 -25.39 2.73 7.64
C ALA A 378 -24.91 3.47 8.90
N GLY A 379 -24.79 4.80 8.85
CA GLY A 379 -24.41 5.64 10.00
C GLY A 379 -22.92 6.01 10.08
N VAL A 380 -22.10 5.67 9.07
CA VAL A 380 -20.70 6.11 9.01
C VAL A 380 -20.63 7.61 8.73
N LYS A 381 -19.78 8.34 9.46
CA LYS A 381 -19.53 9.76 9.25
C LYS A 381 -18.44 9.95 8.20
N VAL A 382 -18.77 10.56 7.06
CA VAL A 382 -17.86 10.79 5.96
C VAL A 382 -17.39 12.23 5.90
N TYR A 383 -16.10 12.45 6.06
CA TYR A 383 -15.43 13.73 6.00
C TYR A 383 -14.73 13.93 4.66
N MET A 384 -15.01 15.04 3.98
CA MET A 384 -14.32 15.43 2.74
C MET A 384 -13.26 16.48 3.07
N TYR A 385 -11.99 16.06 3.07
CA TYR A 385 -10.87 16.94 3.37
C TYR A 385 -10.68 18.02 2.30
N SER A 386 -10.64 19.27 2.73
CA SER A 386 -10.58 20.46 1.88
C SER A 386 -9.26 21.25 2.01
N GLY A 387 -8.41 20.91 2.98
CA GLY A 387 -7.13 21.58 3.24
C GLY A 387 -6.03 21.31 2.22
N GLY A 388 -6.32 20.51 1.18
CA GLY A 388 -5.40 20.11 0.12
C GLY A 388 -5.80 18.76 -0.46
N PHE A 389 -4.84 18.04 -1.07
CA PHE A 389 -5.04 16.66 -1.51
C PHE A 389 -4.67 15.69 -0.38
N LEU A 390 -5.67 15.03 0.20
CA LEU A 390 -5.45 13.99 1.22
C LEU A 390 -5.01 12.69 0.53
N HIS A 391 -3.81 12.23 0.88
CA HIS A 391 -3.27 10.97 0.37
C HIS A 391 -2.84 10.01 1.49
N SER A 392 -3.22 10.30 2.75
CA SER A 392 -2.92 9.50 3.94
C SER A 392 -3.64 8.14 3.92
N LYS A 393 -2.99 7.09 4.42
CA LYS A 393 -3.53 5.75 4.58
C LYS A 393 -3.32 5.31 6.03
N VAL A 394 -4.33 5.59 6.84
CA VAL A 394 -4.30 5.43 8.29
C VAL A 394 -5.61 4.84 8.78
N LEU A 395 -5.52 3.97 9.76
CA LEU A 395 -6.64 3.55 10.60
C LEU A 395 -6.23 3.67 12.06
N VAL A 396 -7.13 4.15 12.91
CA VAL A 396 -6.99 4.13 14.37
C VAL A 396 -8.29 3.70 15.03
N ALA A 397 -8.19 2.86 16.06
CA ALA A 397 -9.32 2.31 16.79
C ALA A 397 -9.10 2.36 18.32
N ASP A 398 -10.08 2.84 19.05
CA ASP A 398 -10.26 2.74 20.52
C ASP A 398 -9.07 3.18 21.39
N ASP A 399 -8.19 4.07 20.88
CA ASP A 399 -6.92 4.46 21.54
C ASP A 399 -6.01 3.24 21.84
N CYS A 400 -6.09 2.18 21.04
CA CYS A 400 -5.30 0.97 21.31
C CYS A 400 -4.61 0.39 20.09
N ILE A 401 -5.18 0.53 18.89
CA ILE A 401 -4.61 0.06 17.64
C ILE A 401 -4.51 1.23 16.68
N ALA A 402 -3.37 1.37 16.02
CA ALA A 402 -3.21 2.28 14.88
C ALA A 402 -2.42 1.59 13.77
N THR A 403 -2.66 1.97 12.52
CA THR A 403 -1.84 1.53 11.39
C THR A 403 -1.60 2.66 10.41
N CYS A 404 -0.41 2.68 9.85
CA CYS A 404 0.01 3.57 8.77
C CYS A 404 0.83 2.79 7.76
N GLY A 405 0.66 3.12 6.48
CA GLY A 405 1.44 2.47 5.43
C GLY A 405 1.13 2.99 4.04
N SER A 406 1.31 2.13 3.06
CA SER A 406 1.09 2.45 1.67
C SER A 406 -0.31 2.06 1.15
N THR A 407 -1.06 1.24 1.91
CA THR A 407 -2.28 0.56 1.46
C THR A 407 -3.51 1.46 1.49
N ASN A 408 -4.09 1.74 0.32
CA ASN A 408 -5.41 2.39 0.23
C ASN A 408 -6.53 1.42 0.60
N VAL A 409 -7.72 1.96 0.91
CA VAL A 409 -8.92 1.14 1.10
C VAL A 409 -9.58 0.88 -0.26
N ASP A 410 -8.88 0.11 -1.09
CA ASP A 410 -9.36 -0.28 -2.42
C ASP A 410 -8.95 -1.74 -2.77
N PHE A 411 -9.63 -2.30 -3.77
CA PHE A 411 -9.36 -3.66 -4.25
C PHE A 411 -7.92 -3.86 -4.70
N ARG A 412 -7.36 -2.86 -5.40
CA ARG A 412 -6.02 -2.96 -5.97
C ARG A 412 -4.96 -3.03 -4.89
N SER A 413 -5.06 -2.18 -3.88
CA SER A 413 -4.12 -2.16 -2.77
C SER A 413 -4.20 -3.44 -1.92
N PHE A 414 -5.40 -3.96 -1.68
CA PHE A 414 -5.54 -5.17 -0.88
C PHE A 414 -5.15 -6.46 -1.60
N GLU A 415 -5.27 -6.52 -2.94
CA GLU A 415 -5.16 -7.79 -3.65
C GLU A 415 -4.07 -7.82 -4.75
N ASN A 416 -3.72 -6.69 -5.35
CA ASN A 416 -2.92 -6.65 -6.57
C ASN A 416 -1.56 -5.97 -6.41
N ASN A 417 -1.39 -5.10 -5.42
CA ASN A 417 -0.14 -4.40 -5.20
C ASN A 417 0.73 -5.11 -4.15
N PHE A 418 2.03 -4.83 -4.22
CA PHE A 418 2.91 -5.02 -3.08
C PHE A 418 2.77 -3.80 -2.18
N GLU A 419 2.25 -4.00 -0.99
CA GLU A 419 1.95 -2.95 -0.01
C GLU A 419 2.61 -3.27 1.33
N SER A 420 2.72 -2.26 2.19
CA SER A 420 3.24 -2.45 3.55
C SER A 420 2.56 -1.49 4.51
N ASN A 421 2.11 -2.02 5.63
CA ASN A 421 1.59 -1.26 6.76
C ASN A 421 2.29 -1.67 8.05
N VAL A 422 2.56 -0.70 8.92
CA VAL A 422 2.94 -0.99 10.31
C VAL A 422 1.70 -0.87 11.18
N PHE A 423 1.42 -1.91 11.96
CA PHE A 423 0.40 -1.91 13.00
C PHE A 423 1.07 -1.65 14.35
N PHE A 424 0.49 -0.75 15.14
CA PHE A 424 0.93 -0.35 16.46
C PHE A 424 -0.10 -0.75 17.51
N TYR A 425 0.37 -1.35 18.60
CA TYR A 425 -0.41 -1.80 19.75
C TYR A 425 0.04 -1.01 20.98
N ASP A 426 -0.35 0.26 21.01
CA ASP A 426 0.09 1.20 22.04
C ASP A 426 -0.87 2.38 22.15
N THR A 427 -1.25 2.71 23.39
CA THR A 427 -2.24 3.77 23.64
C THR A 427 -1.70 5.15 23.25
N ASP A 428 -0.47 5.48 23.61
CA ASP A 428 0.09 6.81 23.32
C ASP A 428 0.22 7.05 21.81
N THR A 429 0.64 6.02 21.08
CA THR A 429 0.73 6.07 19.62
C THR A 429 -0.66 6.20 19.00
N ALA A 430 -1.63 5.39 19.41
CA ALA A 430 -3.01 5.45 18.90
C ALA A 430 -3.67 6.82 19.18
N VAL A 431 -3.49 7.37 20.37
CA VAL A 431 -3.99 8.74 20.71
C VAL A 431 -3.38 9.80 19.79
N ARG A 432 -2.09 9.70 19.44
CA ARG A 432 -1.47 10.64 18.48
C ARG A 432 -2.08 10.52 17.09
N PHE A 433 -2.38 9.30 16.61
CA PHE A 433 -3.09 9.08 15.34
C PHE A 433 -4.50 9.65 15.39
N ARG A 434 -5.24 9.44 16.48
CA ARG A 434 -6.57 10.02 16.68
C ARG A 434 -6.53 11.55 16.64
N LYS A 435 -5.63 12.17 17.42
CA LYS A 435 -5.46 13.63 17.43
C LYS A 435 -5.11 14.19 16.06
N MET A 436 -4.26 13.50 15.31
CA MET A 436 -3.95 13.85 13.93
C MET A 436 -5.20 13.85 13.04
N PHE A 437 -6.05 12.83 13.15
CA PHE A 437 -7.33 12.77 12.43
C PHE A 437 -8.27 13.91 12.85
N GLU A 438 -8.38 14.20 14.15
CA GLU A 438 -9.20 15.29 14.69
C GLU A 438 -8.75 16.68 14.20
N VAL A 439 -7.44 16.90 14.06
CA VAL A 439 -6.90 18.12 13.44
C VAL A 439 -7.33 18.21 11.98
N ASP A 440 -7.26 17.12 11.21
CA ASP A 440 -7.68 17.12 9.81
C ASP A 440 -9.19 17.33 9.63
N ILE A 441 -10.03 16.97 10.61
CA ILE A 441 -11.47 17.28 10.62
C ILE A 441 -11.71 18.80 10.55
N THR A 442 -10.87 19.62 11.19
CA THR A 442 -11.05 21.09 11.18
C THR A 442 -10.96 21.70 9.77
N SER A 443 -10.32 21.00 8.85
CA SER A 443 -10.20 21.35 7.43
C SER A 443 -11.10 20.48 6.52
N SER A 444 -12.12 19.84 7.09
CA SER A 444 -12.99 18.91 6.37
C SER A 444 -14.46 19.35 6.41
N ILE A 445 -15.24 18.86 5.45
CA ILE A 445 -16.69 19.04 5.39
C ILE A 445 -17.33 17.70 5.69
N LEU A 446 -18.24 17.63 6.66
CA LEU A 446 -19.02 16.44 6.94
C LEU A 446 -20.08 16.26 5.84
N LEU A 447 -19.97 15.17 5.08
CA LEU A 447 -20.84 14.89 3.93
C LEU A 447 -22.28 14.58 4.40
N ASN A 448 -22.42 13.98 5.58
CA ASN A 448 -23.71 13.66 6.19
C ASN A 448 -24.60 14.90 6.46
N ASP A 449 -23.99 16.08 6.65
CA ASP A 449 -24.70 17.34 6.90
C ASP A 449 -25.14 18.06 5.62
N LEU A 450 -24.73 17.56 4.44
CA LEU A 450 -25.15 18.18 3.20
C LEU A 450 -26.61 17.82 2.87
N PRO A 451 -27.40 18.78 2.34
CA PRO A 451 -28.77 18.51 1.94
C PRO A 451 -28.83 17.32 0.98
N LEU A 452 -29.78 16.42 1.19
CA LEU A 452 -30.03 15.22 0.36
C LEU A 452 -30.10 15.57 -1.13
N GLU A 453 -30.60 16.76 -1.48
CA GLU A 453 -30.67 17.27 -2.86
C GLU A 453 -29.28 17.38 -3.52
N ARG A 454 -28.22 17.70 -2.77
CA ARG A 454 -26.83 17.74 -3.26
C ARG A 454 -26.21 16.36 -3.41
N LEU A 455 -26.76 15.35 -2.74
CA LEU A 455 -26.38 13.95 -2.87
C LEU A 455 -27.20 13.26 -3.98
N GLN A 456 -28.32 13.86 -4.41
CA GLN A 456 -29.12 13.36 -5.54
C GLN A 456 -28.39 13.68 -6.84
N VAL A 457 -28.02 12.65 -7.56
CA VAL A 457 -27.46 12.74 -8.90
C VAL A 457 -28.54 12.39 -9.93
N SER A 458 -28.44 12.97 -11.13
CA SER A 458 -29.35 12.64 -12.24
C SER A 458 -29.30 11.13 -12.54
N PHE A 459 -30.36 10.61 -13.15
CA PHE A 459 -30.42 9.20 -13.55
C PHE A 459 -29.20 8.77 -14.35
N PHE A 460 -28.76 9.55 -15.32
CA PHE A 460 -27.58 9.25 -16.13
C PHE A 460 -26.27 9.27 -15.33
N ALA A 461 -26.12 10.20 -14.39
CA ALA A 461 -24.96 10.23 -13.51
C ALA A 461 -24.94 9.01 -12.59
N ARG A 462 -26.09 8.61 -12.03
CA ARG A 462 -26.23 7.41 -11.21
C ARG A 462 -25.91 6.13 -12.01
N LEU A 463 -26.41 6.05 -13.25
CA LEU A 463 -26.08 4.94 -14.13
C LEU A 463 -24.58 4.88 -14.40
N TRP A 464 -23.93 6.01 -14.68
CA TRP A 464 -22.49 6.08 -14.94
C TRP A 464 -21.67 5.71 -13.71
N GLU A 465 -22.04 6.19 -12.53
CA GLU A 465 -21.42 5.80 -11.25
C GLU A 465 -21.56 4.28 -11.00
N SER A 466 -22.70 3.70 -11.32
CA SER A 466 -22.92 2.25 -11.20
C SER A 466 -22.08 1.45 -12.18
N VAL A 467 -21.93 1.93 -13.43
CA VAL A 467 -21.05 1.31 -14.43
C VAL A 467 -19.57 1.39 -13.98
N THR A 468 -19.13 2.55 -13.47
CA THR A 468 -17.76 2.70 -12.97
C THR A 468 -17.50 1.83 -11.73
N ARG A 469 -18.51 1.61 -10.88
CA ARG A 469 -18.42 0.67 -9.74
C ARG A 469 -18.15 -0.78 -10.21
N LEU A 470 -18.73 -1.21 -11.33
CA LEU A 470 -18.45 -2.54 -11.89
C LEU A 470 -16.98 -2.71 -12.33
N LEU A 471 -16.30 -1.61 -12.64
CA LEU A 471 -14.89 -1.61 -13.00
C LEU A 471 -13.96 -1.55 -11.77
N ALA A 472 -14.47 -1.25 -10.58
CA ALA A 472 -13.66 -1.14 -9.36
C ALA A 472 -12.75 -2.35 -9.08
N PRO A 473 -13.15 -3.62 -9.31
CA PRO A 473 -12.27 -4.76 -9.11
C PRO A 473 -11.12 -4.88 -10.12
N VAL A 474 -11.15 -4.07 -11.20
CA VAL A 474 -10.18 -4.08 -12.30
C VAL A 474 -9.29 -2.84 -12.27
N MET A 475 -9.71 -1.77 -11.56
CA MET A 475 -8.96 -0.54 -11.33
C MET A 475 -8.02 -0.70 -10.14
#